data_b9ec647baa16a5f32a05e6e29a6873f0
#
_entry.id   b9ec647baa16a5f32a05e6e29a6873f0
#
_cell.length_a   1.000
_cell.length_b   1.000
_cell.length_c   1.000
_cell.angle_alpha   90.00
_cell.angle_beta   90.00
_cell.angle_gamma   90.00
#
_symmetry.space_group_name_H-M   'P 1'
#
loop_
_entity.id
_entity.type
_entity.pdbx_description
1 polymer ?
#
loop_
_entity_poly.entity_id
_entity_poly.type
_entity_poly.pdbx_seq_one_letter_code
_entity_poly.pdbx_strand_id
1 'polypeptide(L)'
;DASGKRVLWSLPKGHIEEGETPEQAAIREVAEETGISSSITKSLGVIDFWFMAGGKRIHKTVHHFMFIEVGGLLLAQESEVDEVSWFPLSEIVTRLAYPDEKKLIARTVEFTR
;
A
#
# COMPACT_ATOMS: atom_id res chain seq x y z
N ASP A 1 -18.71 8.25 7.78
CA ASP A 1 -19.59 8.03 6.65
C ASP A 1 -21.06 7.88 7.11
N ALA A 2 -21.97 7.77 6.15
CA ALA A 2 -23.41 7.67 6.46
C ALA A 2 -23.81 6.39 7.20
N SER A 3 -23.00 5.36 7.16
CA SER A 3 -23.25 4.10 7.87
C SER A 3 -22.70 4.11 9.28
N GLY A 4 -22.01 5.16 9.69
CA GLY A 4 -21.33 5.24 10.95
C GLY A 4 -20.04 4.44 11.02
N LYS A 5 -19.60 3.83 9.94
CA LYS A 5 -18.33 3.11 9.89
C LYS A 5 -17.18 4.07 9.70
N ARG A 6 -16.10 3.81 10.41
CA ARG A 6 -14.86 4.57 10.25
C ARG A 6 -14.13 4.11 8.98
N VAL A 7 -13.73 5.07 8.14
CA VAL A 7 -12.92 4.80 6.96
C VAL A 7 -11.45 4.80 7.35
N LEU A 8 -10.76 3.69 7.07
CA LEU A 8 -9.32 3.54 7.33
C LEU A 8 -8.57 3.43 6.02
N TRP A 9 -7.76 4.45 5.73
CA TRP A 9 -6.94 4.46 4.51
C TRP A 9 -5.60 3.80 4.76
N SER A 10 -5.14 2.99 3.79
CA SER A 10 -3.83 2.38 3.82
C SER A 10 -3.24 2.31 2.42
N LEU A 11 -1.91 2.15 2.35
CA LEU A 11 -1.21 1.93 1.09
C LEU A 11 -1.54 0.52 0.56
N PRO A 12 -1.61 0.34 -0.78
CA PRO A 12 -1.77 -1.00 -1.35
C PRO A 12 -0.61 -1.90 -0.93
N LYS A 13 -0.94 -3.13 -0.56
CA LYS A 13 0.05 -4.12 -0.15
C LYS A 13 -0.54 -5.51 -0.20
N GLY A 14 0.33 -6.52 -0.25
CA GLY A 14 -0.08 -7.90 -0.22
C GLY A 14 1.10 -8.84 0.01
N HIS A 15 0.81 -10.13 -0.08
CA HIS A 15 1.81 -11.16 0.13
C HIS A 15 2.64 -11.42 -1.11
N ILE A 16 3.94 -11.72 -0.90
CA ILE A 16 4.80 -12.22 -1.97
C ILE A 16 4.43 -13.68 -2.19
N GLU A 17 4.06 -14.02 -3.43
CA GLU A 17 3.75 -15.39 -3.79
C GLU A 17 5.03 -16.14 -4.17
N GLU A 18 4.94 -17.47 -4.16
CA GLU A 18 6.08 -18.32 -4.51
C GLU A 18 6.57 -17.96 -5.91
N GLY A 19 7.89 -17.78 -6.04
CA GLY A 19 8.51 -17.43 -7.32
C GLY A 19 8.50 -15.96 -7.67
N GLU A 20 7.84 -15.13 -6.87
CA GLU A 20 7.83 -13.66 -7.10
C GLU A 20 8.97 -12.98 -6.37
N THR A 21 9.51 -11.93 -6.98
CA THR A 21 10.35 -10.97 -6.25
C THR A 21 9.44 -10.00 -5.50
N PRO A 22 9.95 -9.28 -4.48
CA PRO A 22 9.16 -8.21 -3.84
C PRO A 22 8.62 -7.19 -4.83
N GLU A 23 9.40 -6.83 -5.86
CA GLU A 23 8.99 -5.90 -6.90
C GLU A 23 7.81 -6.43 -7.72
N GLN A 24 7.89 -7.69 -8.13
CA GLN A 24 6.81 -8.33 -8.89
C GLN A 24 5.52 -8.42 -8.07
N ALA A 25 5.65 -8.78 -6.79
CA ALA A 25 4.52 -8.85 -5.89
C ALA A 25 3.87 -7.48 -5.72
N ALA A 26 4.67 -6.43 -5.56
CA ALA A 26 4.17 -5.07 -5.38
C ALA A 26 3.39 -4.60 -6.62
N ILE A 27 3.93 -4.81 -7.82
CA ILE A 27 3.24 -4.45 -9.07
C ILE A 27 1.92 -5.20 -9.19
N ARG A 28 1.92 -6.50 -8.90
CA ARG A 28 0.71 -7.32 -8.96
C ARG A 28 -0.34 -6.85 -7.96
N GLU A 29 0.06 -6.60 -6.73
CA GLU A 29 -0.89 -6.18 -5.67
C GLU A 29 -1.49 -4.81 -5.97
N VAL A 30 -0.70 -3.87 -6.50
CA VAL A 30 -1.23 -2.57 -6.91
C VAL A 30 -2.30 -2.77 -7.98
N ALA A 31 -2.02 -3.62 -9.00
CA ALA A 31 -2.97 -3.89 -10.06
C ALA A 31 -4.25 -4.56 -9.53
N GLU A 32 -4.10 -5.56 -8.66
CA GLU A 32 -5.24 -6.27 -8.09
C GLU A 32 -6.10 -5.39 -7.19
N GLU A 33 -5.48 -4.57 -6.35
CA GLU A 33 -6.22 -3.75 -5.39
C GLU A 33 -6.76 -2.46 -5.98
N THR A 34 -6.11 -1.89 -6.98
CA THR A 34 -6.46 -0.56 -7.48
C THR A 34 -6.84 -0.50 -8.96
N GLY A 35 -6.56 -1.56 -9.72
CA GLY A 35 -6.77 -1.55 -11.16
C GLY A 35 -5.68 -0.84 -11.95
N ILE A 36 -4.65 -0.32 -11.29
CA ILE A 36 -3.60 0.45 -11.93
C ILE A 36 -2.42 -0.44 -12.33
N SER A 37 -2.00 -0.34 -13.59
CA SER A 37 -0.75 -0.93 -14.08
C SER A 37 0.37 0.06 -13.82
N SER A 38 1.47 -0.41 -13.23
CA SER A 38 2.53 0.48 -12.77
C SER A 38 3.93 -0.11 -13.04
N SER A 39 4.91 0.77 -12.99
CA SER A 39 6.32 0.42 -13.07
C SER A 39 7.02 1.03 -11.86
N ILE A 40 7.97 0.29 -11.28
CA ILE A 40 8.70 0.75 -10.09
C ILE A 40 9.84 1.67 -10.51
N THR A 41 9.97 2.79 -9.80
CA THR A 41 11.07 3.74 -10.00
C THR A 41 12.09 3.69 -8.87
N LYS A 42 11.66 3.33 -7.66
CA LYS A 42 12.52 3.40 -6.48
C LYS A 42 11.95 2.57 -5.34
N SER A 43 12.82 1.95 -4.54
CA SER A 43 12.43 1.33 -3.29
C SER A 43 12.32 2.39 -2.20
N LEU A 44 11.26 2.33 -1.41
CA LEU A 44 11.06 3.22 -0.26
C LEU A 44 11.46 2.56 1.06
N GLY A 45 11.73 1.26 1.04
CA GLY A 45 12.11 0.53 2.23
C GLY A 45 11.03 -0.46 2.66
N VAL A 46 11.16 -0.95 3.88
CA VAL A 46 10.27 -1.98 4.41
C VAL A 46 9.60 -1.51 5.70
N ILE A 47 8.41 -2.07 5.94
CA ILE A 47 7.72 -1.92 7.21
C ILE A 47 7.58 -3.32 7.80
N ASP A 48 8.03 -3.49 9.05
CA ASP A 48 7.88 -4.73 9.79
C ASP A 48 6.77 -4.59 10.80
N PHE A 49 5.95 -5.63 10.93
CA PHE A 49 4.97 -5.66 12.00
C PHE A 49 4.75 -7.08 12.51
N TRP A 50 4.30 -7.15 13.77
CA TRP A 50 4.02 -8.38 14.47
C TRP A 50 2.53 -8.46 14.77
N PHE A 51 1.98 -9.65 14.69
CA PHE A 51 0.58 -9.87 15.07
C PHE A 51 0.41 -11.29 15.62
N MET A 52 -0.70 -11.51 16.30
CA MET A 52 -1.03 -12.83 16.84
C MET A 52 -2.04 -13.51 15.94
N ALA A 53 -1.76 -14.76 15.59
CA ALA A 53 -2.68 -15.58 14.81
C ALA A 53 -2.54 -17.03 15.26
N GLY A 54 -3.67 -17.68 15.58
CA GLY A 54 -3.65 -19.06 16.03
C GLY A 54 -2.81 -19.32 17.27
N GLY A 55 -2.72 -18.34 18.18
CA GLY A 55 -1.91 -18.44 19.39
C GLY A 55 -0.41 -18.24 19.16
N LYS A 56 -0.01 -17.91 17.95
CA LYS A 56 1.41 -17.70 17.60
C LYS A 56 1.67 -16.25 17.25
N ARG A 57 2.89 -15.78 17.58
CA ARG A 57 3.37 -14.46 17.20
C ARG A 57 3.94 -14.54 15.78
N ILE A 58 3.39 -13.74 14.87
CA ILE A 58 3.80 -13.75 13.45
C ILE A 58 4.44 -12.42 13.10
N HIS A 59 5.59 -12.50 12.45
CA HIS A 59 6.31 -11.35 11.91
C HIS A 59 6.05 -11.24 10.42
N LYS A 60 5.69 -10.04 9.97
CA LYS A 60 5.46 -9.77 8.55
C LYS A 60 6.27 -8.56 8.12
N THR A 61 6.94 -8.69 6.96
CA THR A 61 7.70 -7.60 6.35
C THR A 61 7.02 -7.22 5.04
N VAL A 62 6.75 -5.94 4.87
CA VAL A 62 6.13 -5.42 3.66
C VAL A 62 7.10 -4.45 3.00
N HIS A 63 7.44 -4.74 1.73
CA HIS A 63 8.29 -3.88 0.92
C HIS A 63 7.44 -2.81 0.24
N HIS A 64 7.86 -1.57 0.31
CA HIS A 64 7.18 -0.44 -0.32
C HIS A 64 8.03 0.19 -1.39
N PHE A 65 7.38 0.67 -2.44
CA PHE A 65 8.04 1.21 -3.63
C PHE A 65 7.35 2.46 -4.11
N MET A 66 8.09 3.27 -4.83
CA MET A 66 7.53 4.37 -5.61
C MET A 66 7.27 3.86 -7.02
N PHE A 67 6.08 4.14 -7.54
CA PHE A 67 5.63 3.65 -8.85
C PHE A 67 5.32 4.81 -9.78
N ILE A 68 5.41 4.52 -11.09
CA ILE A 68 4.82 5.36 -12.13
C ILE A 68 3.63 4.61 -12.69
N GLU A 69 2.49 5.29 -12.81
CA GLU A 69 1.33 4.73 -13.49
C GLU A 69 1.62 4.62 -14.98
N VAL A 70 1.40 3.42 -15.56
CA VAL A 70 1.61 3.17 -16.99
C VAL A 70 0.32 2.78 -17.71
N GLY A 71 -0.77 2.56 -16.99
CA GLY A 71 -2.05 2.20 -17.59
C GLY A 71 -3.05 1.74 -16.56
N GLY A 72 -4.17 1.21 -17.06
CA GLY A 72 -5.24 0.70 -16.22
C GLY A 72 -6.28 1.75 -15.84
N LEU A 73 -7.28 1.32 -15.10
CA LEU A 73 -8.35 2.19 -14.59
C LEU A 73 -8.48 1.97 -13.10
N LEU A 74 -8.58 3.06 -12.35
CA LEU A 74 -8.75 3.01 -10.91
C LEU A 74 -10.09 2.35 -10.57
N LEU A 75 -10.03 1.20 -9.91
CA LEU A 75 -11.21 0.40 -9.60
C LEU A 75 -10.95 -0.43 -8.34
N ALA A 76 -11.78 -0.25 -7.31
CA ALA A 76 -11.68 -1.05 -6.09
C ALA A 76 -12.03 -2.51 -6.37
N GLN A 77 -11.24 -3.41 -5.78
CA GLN A 77 -11.53 -4.84 -5.83
C GLN A 77 -12.52 -5.16 -4.69
N GLU A 78 -13.71 -5.61 -5.05
CA GLU A 78 -14.84 -5.76 -4.11
C GLU A 78 -14.56 -6.67 -2.90
N SER A 79 -13.75 -7.70 -3.09
CA SER A 79 -13.50 -8.69 -2.02
C SER A 79 -12.49 -8.24 -0.99
N GLU A 80 -11.62 -7.29 -1.31
CA GLU A 80 -10.48 -6.91 -0.46
C GLU A 80 -10.44 -5.44 -0.11
N VAL A 81 -11.03 -4.60 -0.96
CA VAL A 81 -10.90 -3.15 -0.86
C VAL A 81 -12.27 -2.51 -1.06
N ASP A 82 -12.69 -1.67 -0.13
CA ASP A 82 -13.97 -0.97 -0.21
C ASP A 82 -13.92 0.21 -1.18
N GLU A 83 -12.79 0.91 -1.22
CA GLU A 83 -12.65 2.11 -2.03
C GLU A 83 -11.17 2.35 -2.36
N VAL A 84 -10.91 2.86 -3.56
CA VAL A 84 -9.58 3.34 -3.95
C VAL A 84 -9.70 4.77 -4.45
N SER A 85 -8.70 5.60 -4.14
CA SER A 85 -8.67 7.00 -4.55
C SER A 85 -7.25 7.49 -4.70
N TRP A 86 -7.07 8.45 -5.61
CA TRP A 86 -5.84 9.22 -5.69
C TRP A 86 -5.89 10.37 -4.68
N PHE A 87 -4.79 10.59 -4.00
CA PHE A 87 -4.64 11.74 -3.11
C PHE A 87 -3.34 12.46 -3.46
N PRO A 88 -3.30 13.79 -3.37
CA PRO A 88 -2.04 14.50 -3.49
C PRO A 88 -1.04 14.00 -2.45
N LEU A 89 0.23 13.86 -2.84
CA LEU A 89 1.26 13.38 -1.92
C LEU A 89 1.32 14.21 -0.64
N SER A 90 1.07 15.52 -0.75
CA SER A 90 1.05 16.43 0.40
C SER A 90 -0.06 16.13 1.42
N GLU A 91 -1.11 15.41 1.01
CA GLU A 91 -2.23 15.07 1.89
C GLU A 91 -2.17 13.65 2.44
N ILE A 92 -1.39 12.78 1.82
CA ILE A 92 -1.41 11.34 2.15
C ILE A 92 -1.07 11.09 3.61
N VAL A 93 -0.09 11.81 4.16
CA VAL A 93 0.34 11.60 5.55
C VAL A 93 -0.84 11.77 6.52
N THR A 94 -1.70 12.77 6.26
CA THR A 94 -2.86 13.00 7.13
C THR A 94 -4.00 12.01 6.90
N ARG A 95 -4.06 11.43 5.70
CA ARG A 95 -5.13 10.49 5.33
C ARG A 95 -4.88 9.07 5.83
N LEU A 96 -3.63 8.63 5.85
CA LEU A 96 -3.29 7.26 6.24
C LEU A 96 -3.61 7.00 7.71
N ALA A 97 -4.14 5.81 7.99
CA ALA A 97 -4.52 5.40 9.34
C ALA A 97 -3.34 4.86 10.17
N TYR A 98 -2.30 4.34 9.50
CA TYR A 98 -1.24 3.59 10.17
C TYR A 98 0.04 4.38 10.33
N PRO A 99 0.58 4.51 11.58
CA PRO A 99 1.75 5.34 11.86
C PRO A 99 3.00 4.99 11.05
N ASP A 100 3.26 3.72 10.81
CA ASP A 100 4.45 3.30 10.07
C ASP A 100 4.38 3.73 8.60
N GLU A 101 3.17 3.67 8.01
CA GLU A 101 2.96 4.15 6.65
C GLU A 101 3.10 5.66 6.58
N LYS A 102 2.61 6.38 7.58
CA LYS A 102 2.79 7.84 7.68
C LYS A 102 4.26 8.23 7.71
N LYS A 103 5.06 7.52 8.49
CA LYS A 103 6.51 7.78 8.59
C LYS A 103 7.21 7.53 7.27
N LEU A 104 6.83 6.45 6.57
CA LEU A 104 7.41 6.10 5.28
C LEU A 104 7.14 7.19 4.25
N ILE A 105 5.90 7.66 4.16
CA ILE A 105 5.50 8.70 3.21
C ILE A 105 6.13 10.04 3.57
N ALA A 106 6.24 10.38 4.84
CA ALA A 106 6.88 11.62 5.27
C ALA A 106 8.33 11.70 4.77
N ARG A 107 9.07 10.59 4.84
CA ARG A 107 10.43 10.51 4.29
C ARG A 107 10.43 10.64 2.76
N THR A 108 9.43 10.05 2.12
CA THR A 108 9.29 10.10 0.66
C THR A 108 9.09 11.53 0.15
N VAL A 109 8.30 12.33 0.85
CA VAL A 109 8.07 13.73 0.49
C VAL A 109 9.39 14.51 0.47
N GLU A 110 10.30 14.23 1.38
CA GLU A 110 11.61 14.88 1.41
C GLU A 110 12.46 14.56 0.17
N PHE A 111 12.33 13.34 -0.36
CA PHE A 111 13.07 12.94 -1.56
C PHE A 111 12.53 13.52 -2.86
N THR A 112 11.28 13.97 -2.86
CA THR A 112 10.62 14.45 -4.08
C THR A 112 10.61 15.97 -4.21
N ARG A 113 11.17 16.66 -3.26
CA ARG A 113 11.31 18.12 -3.30
C ARG A 113 12.32 18.58 -4.32
#